data_c848e27b46d96c3b9c72de31980921e8
#
_entry.id   c848e27b46d96c3b9c72de31980921e8
#
_cell.length_a   1.000
_cell.length_b   1.000
_cell.length_c   1.000
_cell.angle_alpha   90.00
_cell.angle_beta   90.00
_cell.angle_gamma   90.00
#
_symmetry.space_group_name_H-M   'P 1'
#
loop_
_entity.id
_entity.type
_entity.pdbx_description
1 polymer ?
#
loop_
_entity_poly.entity_id
_entity_poly.type
_entity_poly.pdbx_seq_one_letter_code
_entity_poly.pdbx_strand_id
1 'polypeptide(L)'
;MTDALPPQVRVTGDNRTRLWGLTPHERIARIAGKAGLEMAGDKAEGPLVLINSCYAFDPQWLTFMLARSESVLTVDGIPAMAFTTDPLVQRAMAKGEVPKLEAVRAEDHATFYNQALRKREKPFLERLVPAAVSEIERQSYYGAYKGVTDLLTKYLWPELALVLTRIAARLGISPNMVTMVGAALCVWATVLFWQGHYWAGMGAGFIFMVLDTVDGKLARCTITSSHWGNIFDHGIDLVHPLFWWWAWAEGLGAWGLALDQDYFVFVMGAMVGGYLLQRVIEGIFIRQFKMHIHVWERFDSRFRLITARRNPNMVILFVATLAKRPDIGIVAVAWWTILSCAIHGVRLVQAEIAKGRGRTIHSWLDEPA
;
A
#
# COMPACT_ATOMS: atom_id res chain seq x y z
N MET A 1 37.00 14.88 5.81
CA MET A 1 36.01 13.84 5.75
C MET A 1 36.37 12.97 4.59
N THR A 2 36.94 11.79 4.80
CA THR A 2 37.21 10.80 3.76
C THR A 2 35.89 10.41 3.12
N ASP A 3 35.70 10.66 1.83
CA ASP A 3 34.56 10.19 1.06
C ASP A 3 34.57 8.65 1.10
N ALA A 4 33.88 8.10 2.07
CA ALA A 4 33.66 6.65 2.13
C ALA A 4 32.82 6.26 0.90
N LEU A 5 33.29 5.32 0.12
CA LEU A 5 32.57 4.80 -1.04
C LEU A 5 31.18 4.30 -0.58
N PRO A 6 30.12 4.60 -1.35
CA PRO A 6 28.78 4.11 -1.01
C PRO A 6 28.76 2.58 -1.01
N PRO A 7 27.99 1.94 -0.12
CA PRO A 7 27.89 0.49 -0.09
C PRO A 7 27.29 -0.05 -1.38
N GLN A 8 27.82 -1.17 -1.86
CA GLN A 8 27.33 -1.89 -3.04
C GLN A 8 26.73 -3.23 -2.63
N VAL A 9 25.81 -3.77 -3.43
CA VAL A 9 25.14 -5.04 -3.17
C VAL A 9 25.73 -6.15 -4.03
N ARG A 10 26.07 -7.28 -3.40
CA ARG A 10 26.51 -8.48 -4.10
C ARG A 10 25.68 -9.69 -3.71
N VAL A 11 25.20 -10.41 -4.73
CA VAL A 11 24.45 -11.66 -4.53
C VAL A 11 25.45 -12.79 -4.33
N THR A 12 25.19 -13.65 -3.33
CA THR A 12 25.94 -14.88 -3.06
C THR A 12 25.03 -16.10 -3.24
N GLY A 13 25.64 -17.25 -3.55
CA GLY A 13 24.93 -18.49 -3.84
C GLY A 13 24.29 -18.51 -5.25
N ASP A 14 23.77 -19.68 -5.63
CA ASP A 14 23.06 -19.89 -6.90
C ASP A 14 21.66 -20.47 -6.60
N ASN A 15 20.63 -19.69 -6.89
CA ASN A 15 19.24 -20.11 -6.77
C ASN A 15 18.45 -19.60 -7.98
N ARG A 16 17.75 -20.52 -8.65
CA ARG A 16 16.94 -20.24 -9.85
C ARG A 16 15.44 -20.16 -9.56
N THR A 17 15.05 -20.35 -8.32
CA THR A 17 13.62 -20.30 -7.91
C THR A 17 13.07 -18.91 -8.09
N ARG A 18 12.04 -18.76 -8.91
CA ARG A 18 11.41 -17.46 -9.19
C ARG A 18 10.36 -17.13 -8.15
N LEU A 19 10.34 -15.85 -7.75
CA LEU A 19 9.31 -15.28 -6.89
C LEU A 19 8.67 -14.09 -7.62
N TRP A 20 7.36 -14.08 -7.80
CA TRP A 20 6.63 -13.09 -8.61
C TRP A 20 7.17 -12.97 -10.05
N GLY A 21 7.58 -14.09 -10.64
CA GLY A 21 8.18 -14.13 -11.97
C GLY A 21 9.65 -13.70 -12.04
N LEU A 22 10.23 -13.16 -10.97
CA LEU A 22 11.61 -12.68 -10.91
C LEU A 22 12.57 -13.74 -10.37
N THR A 23 13.77 -13.80 -10.93
CA THR A 23 14.88 -14.54 -10.31
C THR A 23 15.32 -13.82 -9.03
N PRO A 24 16.01 -14.52 -8.08
CA PRO A 24 16.57 -13.88 -6.89
C PRO A 24 17.47 -12.68 -7.23
N HIS A 25 18.32 -12.83 -8.24
CA HIS A 25 19.23 -11.76 -8.68
C HIS A 25 18.45 -10.52 -9.16
N GLU A 26 17.46 -10.70 -10.05
CA GLU A 26 16.62 -9.60 -10.53
C GLU A 26 15.86 -8.91 -9.40
N ARG A 27 15.33 -9.69 -8.44
CA ARG A 27 14.63 -9.17 -7.29
C ARG A 27 15.55 -8.36 -6.38
N ILE A 28 16.72 -8.90 -6.04
CA ILE A 28 17.72 -8.22 -5.19
C ILE A 28 18.22 -6.95 -5.88
N ALA A 29 18.50 -6.99 -7.18
CA ALA A 29 18.92 -5.81 -7.94
C ALA A 29 17.85 -4.70 -7.91
N ARG A 30 16.55 -5.05 -8.04
CA ARG A 30 15.46 -4.07 -7.93
C ARG A 30 15.35 -3.50 -6.52
N ILE A 31 15.50 -4.32 -5.47
CA ILE A 31 15.48 -3.85 -4.07
C ILE A 31 16.68 -2.92 -3.82
N ALA A 32 17.89 -3.28 -4.27
CA ALA A 32 19.07 -2.46 -4.15
C ALA A 32 18.90 -1.10 -4.86
N GLY A 33 18.45 -1.11 -6.12
CA GLY A 33 18.19 0.13 -6.87
C GLY A 33 17.15 1.04 -6.21
N LYS A 34 16.12 0.46 -5.57
CA LYS A 34 15.14 1.23 -4.76
C LYS A 34 15.75 1.86 -3.51
N ALA A 35 16.73 1.21 -2.93
CA ALA A 35 17.51 1.73 -1.80
C ALA A 35 18.62 2.73 -2.22
N GLY A 36 18.76 3.02 -3.52
CA GLY A 36 19.80 3.89 -4.04
C GLY A 36 21.17 3.22 -4.08
N LEU A 37 21.23 1.88 -4.06
CA LEU A 37 22.46 1.10 -4.08
C LEU A 37 22.70 0.52 -5.47
N GLU A 38 23.99 0.39 -5.83
CA GLU A 38 24.43 -0.26 -7.06
C GLU A 38 24.80 -1.72 -6.81
N MET A 39 24.65 -2.53 -7.84
CA MET A 39 25.15 -3.92 -7.81
C MET A 39 26.66 -3.92 -7.97
N ALA A 40 27.35 -4.65 -7.10
CA ALA A 40 28.79 -4.75 -7.10
C ALA A 40 29.32 -5.53 -8.32
N GLY A 41 30.24 -4.96 -9.06
CA GLY A 41 31.01 -5.66 -10.09
C GLY A 41 32.08 -6.58 -9.49
N ASP A 42 32.79 -7.33 -10.35
CA ASP A 42 33.82 -8.32 -9.92
C ASP A 42 34.95 -7.68 -9.09
N LYS A 43 35.30 -6.44 -9.38
CA LYS A 43 36.38 -5.67 -8.73
C LYS A 43 35.84 -4.58 -7.80
N ALA A 44 34.70 -4.82 -7.15
CA ALA A 44 34.14 -3.83 -6.26
C ALA A 44 35.06 -3.58 -5.06
N GLU A 45 35.39 -2.32 -4.84
CA GLU A 45 36.14 -1.84 -3.68
C GLU A 45 35.17 -1.08 -2.75
N GLY A 46 35.33 -1.27 -1.45
CA GLY A 46 34.51 -0.59 -0.45
C GLY A 46 33.51 -1.48 0.28
N PRO A 47 32.55 -0.87 1.04
CA PRO A 47 31.59 -1.62 1.83
C PRO A 47 30.65 -2.43 0.94
N LEU A 48 30.42 -3.71 1.32
CA LEU A 48 29.53 -4.62 0.58
C LEU A 48 28.40 -5.11 1.45
N VAL A 49 27.17 -5.08 0.88
CA VAL A 49 26.04 -5.82 1.40
C VAL A 49 25.93 -7.12 0.62
N LEU A 50 26.28 -8.21 1.26
CA LEU A 50 26.21 -9.55 0.70
C LEU A 50 24.82 -10.14 0.99
N ILE A 51 24.15 -10.63 -0.05
CA ILE A 51 22.80 -11.18 0.07
C ILE A 51 22.77 -12.59 -0.50
N ASN A 52 22.34 -13.54 0.32
CA ASN A 52 22.22 -14.93 -0.07
C ASN A 52 20.96 -15.14 -0.92
N SER A 53 21.14 -15.57 -2.18
CA SER A 53 20.06 -15.83 -3.14
C SER A 53 19.09 -16.94 -2.70
N CYS A 54 19.48 -17.75 -1.71
CA CYS A 54 18.61 -18.77 -1.15
C CYS A 54 17.54 -18.24 -0.20
N TYR A 55 17.51 -16.93 0.04
CA TYR A 55 16.49 -16.28 0.87
C TYR A 55 15.69 -15.27 0.09
N ALA A 56 14.37 -15.24 0.32
CA ALA A 56 13.47 -14.17 -0.07
C ALA A 56 13.15 -13.31 1.16
N PHE A 57 13.16 -11.99 1.00
CA PHE A 57 13.05 -11.07 2.12
C PHE A 57 12.23 -9.81 1.76
N ASP A 58 11.68 -9.18 2.78
CA ASP A 58 11.08 -7.85 2.69
C ASP A 58 12.20 -6.79 2.58
N PRO A 59 12.05 -5.79 1.70
CA PRO A 59 13.04 -4.69 1.56
C PRO A 59 13.45 -4.01 2.86
N GLN A 60 12.63 -4.04 3.90
CA GLN A 60 12.96 -3.47 5.21
C GLN A 60 14.20 -4.10 5.83
N TRP A 61 14.47 -5.40 5.56
CA TRP A 61 15.70 -6.06 6.05
C TRP A 61 16.97 -5.46 5.46
N LEU A 62 16.95 -5.03 4.19
CA LEU A 62 18.09 -4.32 3.60
C LEU A 62 18.34 -3.00 4.32
N THR A 63 17.29 -2.19 4.55
CA THR A 63 17.40 -0.94 5.30
C THR A 63 17.90 -1.16 6.72
N PHE A 64 17.43 -2.21 7.38
CA PHE A 64 17.87 -2.61 8.72
C PHE A 64 19.37 -2.95 8.75
N MET A 65 19.88 -3.70 7.76
CA MET A 65 21.29 -4.06 7.65
C MET A 65 22.19 -2.89 7.32
N LEU A 66 21.73 -1.96 6.48
CA LEU A 66 22.50 -0.76 6.14
C LEU A 66 22.79 0.14 7.34
N ALA A 67 21.99 0.06 8.40
CA ALA A 67 22.23 0.78 9.66
C ALA A 67 23.21 0.05 10.59
N ARG A 68 23.76 -1.13 10.21
CA ARG A 68 24.61 -2.00 11.04
C ARG A 68 25.79 -2.52 10.24
N SER A 69 26.84 -1.72 10.16
CA SER A 69 28.10 -2.19 9.54
C SER A 69 28.72 -3.33 10.35
N GLU A 70 29.51 -4.16 9.67
CA GLU A 70 30.23 -5.30 10.23
C GLU A 70 29.32 -6.28 11.01
N SER A 71 28.14 -6.58 10.42
CA SER A 71 27.16 -7.48 11.00
C SER A 71 26.67 -8.52 9.98
N VAL A 72 26.17 -9.66 10.49
CA VAL A 72 25.56 -10.74 9.69
C VAL A 72 24.17 -11.05 10.23
N LEU A 73 23.18 -11.01 9.35
CA LEU A 73 21.81 -11.42 9.63
C LEU A 73 21.68 -12.92 9.37
N THR A 74 21.26 -13.66 10.38
CA THR A 74 21.08 -15.10 10.31
C THR A 74 19.62 -15.51 10.49
N VAL A 75 19.23 -16.60 9.82
CA VAL A 75 17.95 -17.29 9.98
C VAL A 75 18.28 -18.74 10.31
N ASP A 76 17.82 -19.25 11.46
CA ASP A 76 18.14 -20.59 11.95
C ASP A 76 19.66 -20.88 11.93
N GLY A 77 20.47 -19.87 12.27
CA GLY A 77 21.94 -19.96 12.26
C GLY A 77 22.60 -19.97 10.87
N ILE A 78 21.85 -19.77 9.79
CA ILE A 78 22.39 -19.68 8.42
C ILE A 78 22.43 -18.22 7.97
N PRO A 79 23.52 -17.74 7.34
CA PRO A 79 23.64 -16.34 6.93
C PRO A 79 22.73 -16.04 5.75
N ALA A 80 21.85 -15.06 5.92
CA ALA A 80 20.94 -14.52 4.90
C ALA A 80 21.50 -13.23 4.28
N MET A 81 22.04 -12.32 5.09
CA MET A 81 22.69 -11.08 4.65
C MET A 81 23.90 -10.77 5.52
N ALA A 82 24.89 -10.04 4.97
CA ALA A 82 25.98 -9.46 5.75
C ALA A 82 26.33 -8.07 5.19
N PHE A 83 26.67 -7.14 6.07
CA PHE A 83 27.22 -5.86 5.68
C PHE A 83 28.61 -5.71 6.25
N THR A 84 29.63 -5.61 5.37
CA THR A 84 31.05 -5.66 5.74
C THR A 84 31.94 -4.92 4.79
N THR A 85 33.11 -4.55 5.27
CA THR A 85 34.25 -4.06 4.49
C THR A 85 35.30 -5.17 4.24
N ASP A 86 35.18 -6.34 4.88
CA ASP A 86 36.15 -7.44 4.80
C ASP A 86 35.86 -8.39 3.60
N PRO A 87 36.77 -8.48 2.62
CA PRO A 87 36.64 -9.40 1.48
C PRO A 87 36.57 -10.90 1.86
N LEU A 88 37.08 -11.29 3.03
CA LEU A 88 37.05 -12.68 3.49
C LEU A 88 35.63 -13.14 3.84
N VAL A 89 34.79 -12.24 4.29
CA VAL A 89 33.39 -12.52 4.60
C VAL A 89 32.61 -13.02 3.38
N GLN A 90 32.96 -12.53 2.19
CA GLN A 90 32.36 -13.01 0.93
C GLN A 90 32.53 -14.50 0.73
N ARG A 91 33.74 -15.03 1.02
CA ARG A 91 34.04 -16.45 0.81
C ARG A 91 33.29 -17.33 1.82
N ALA A 92 33.17 -16.86 3.05
CA ALA A 92 32.38 -17.53 4.08
C ALA A 92 30.89 -17.60 3.68
N MET A 93 30.31 -16.46 3.29
CA MET A 93 28.93 -16.39 2.83
C MET A 93 28.64 -17.27 1.62
N ALA A 94 29.55 -17.32 0.64
CA ALA A 94 29.40 -18.18 -0.54
C ALA A 94 29.40 -19.69 -0.20
N LYS A 95 30.05 -20.09 0.89
CA LYS A 95 30.07 -21.46 1.41
C LYS A 95 28.92 -21.74 2.38
N GLY A 96 28.08 -20.74 2.73
CA GLY A 96 27.04 -20.86 3.74
C GLY A 96 27.59 -20.90 5.18
N GLU A 97 28.86 -20.54 5.38
CA GLU A 97 29.49 -20.39 6.70
C GLU A 97 29.11 -19.07 7.32
N VAL A 98 28.84 -19.03 8.64
CA VAL A 98 28.60 -17.78 9.36
C VAL A 98 29.93 -17.04 9.49
N PRO A 99 30.05 -15.84 8.91
CA PRO A 99 31.29 -15.09 9.03
C PRO A 99 31.51 -14.60 10.46
N LYS A 100 32.78 -14.29 10.82
CA LYS A 100 33.15 -13.71 12.11
C LYS A 100 32.77 -12.22 12.19
N LEU A 101 31.46 -11.97 12.21
CA LEU A 101 30.85 -10.66 12.36
C LEU A 101 29.87 -10.68 13.53
N GLU A 102 29.41 -9.51 13.95
CA GLU A 102 28.31 -9.45 14.92
C GLU A 102 27.07 -10.15 14.35
N ALA A 103 26.66 -11.24 14.98
CA ALA A 103 25.53 -12.01 14.54
C ALA A 103 24.21 -11.40 15.03
N VAL A 104 23.35 -11.02 14.11
CA VAL A 104 21.99 -10.54 14.36
C VAL A 104 21.04 -11.66 13.95
N ARG A 105 20.26 -12.17 14.88
CA ARG A 105 19.28 -13.23 14.60
C ARG A 105 17.96 -12.61 14.18
N ALA A 106 17.44 -13.01 13.04
CA ALA A 106 16.16 -12.49 12.53
C ALA A 106 14.99 -12.81 13.47
N GLU A 107 15.10 -13.93 14.21
CA GLU A 107 14.08 -14.38 15.17
C GLU A 107 13.92 -13.43 16.35
N ASP A 108 15.01 -12.75 16.75
CA ASP A 108 15.03 -11.85 17.92
C ASP A 108 14.34 -10.49 17.60
N HIS A 109 14.06 -10.22 16.33
CA HIS A 109 13.36 -9.01 15.89
C HIS A 109 11.87 -9.29 15.67
N ALA A 110 11.03 -8.77 16.58
CA ALA A 110 9.61 -9.07 16.60
C ALA A 110 8.85 -8.34 15.49
N THR A 111 8.90 -7.00 15.46
CA THR A 111 8.11 -6.19 14.52
C THR A 111 8.78 -4.87 14.15
N PHE A 112 8.54 -4.41 12.92
CA PHE A 112 8.93 -3.10 12.45
C PHE A 112 7.69 -2.25 12.17
N TYR A 113 7.72 -0.95 12.51
CA TYR A 113 6.69 -0.02 12.08
C TYR A 113 6.99 0.47 10.66
N ASN A 114 6.09 0.17 9.74
CA ASN A 114 6.15 0.66 8.38
C ASN A 114 5.17 1.84 8.21
N GLN A 115 5.71 3.06 8.26
CA GLN A 115 4.92 4.29 8.16
C GLN A 115 4.17 4.39 6.81
N ALA A 116 4.81 3.99 5.71
CA ALA A 116 4.21 4.05 4.38
C ALA A 116 3.01 3.10 4.25
N LEU A 117 3.08 1.93 4.87
CA LEU A 117 2.00 0.94 4.90
C LEU A 117 1.08 1.08 6.12
N ARG A 118 1.37 1.99 7.04
CA ARG A 118 0.54 2.26 8.24
C ARG A 118 0.23 0.99 9.02
N LYS A 119 1.28 0.20 9.31
CA LYS A 119 1.18 -1.04 10.08
C LYS A 119 2.48 -1.37 10.78
N ARG A 120 2.37 -2.18 11.83
CA ARG A 120 3.48 -2.82 12.50
C ARG A 120 3.38 -4.32 12.26
N GLU A 121 4.43 -4.90 11.71
CA GLU A 121 4.48 -6.34 11.44
C GLU A 121 5.92 -6.85 11.40
N LYS A 122 6.08 -8.16 11.49
CA LYS A 122 7.36 -8.82 11.24
C LYS A 122 7.56 -8.91 9.73
N PRO A 123 8.61 -8.29 9.15
CA PRO A 123 8.88 -8.42 7.73
C PRO A 123 9.34 -9.86 7.43
N PHE A 124 8.86 -10.43 6.33
CA PHE A 124 9.22 -11.79 5.96
C PHE A 124 10.71 -11.90 5.60
N LEU A 125 11.30 -13.01 6.00
CA LEU A 125 12.65 -13.45 5.61
C LEU A 125 12.64 -14.97 5.63
N GLU A 126 12.51 -15.59 4.47
CA GLU A 126 12.19 -16.99 4.32
C GLU A 126 13.15 -17.69 3.34
N ARG A 127 13.42 -18.95 3.55
CA ARG A 127 14.22 -19.76 2.63
C ARG A 127 13.46 -19.96 1.32
N LEU A 128 14.04 -19.51 0.21
CA LEU A 128 13.44 -19.56 -1.11
C LEU A 128 13.70 -20.92 -1.77
N VAL A 129 12.72 -21.79 -1.69
CA VAL A 129 12.71 -23.11 -2.36
C VAL A 129 11.42 -23.26 -3.17
N PRO A 130 11.38 -24.07 -4.25
CA PRO A 130 10.19 -24.19 -5.10
C PRO A 130 8.90 -24.51 -4.34
N ALA A 131 8.96 -25.36 -3.32
CA ALA A 131 7.82 -25.75 -2.51
C ALA A 131 7.26 -24.56 -1.66
N ALA A 132 8.09 -23.61 -1.27
CA ALA A 132 7.70 -22.47 -0.43
C ALA A 132 7.20 -21.23 -1.23
N VAL A 133 7.38 -21.20 -2.56
CA VAL A 133 7.09 -20.03 -3.40
C VAL A 133 5.67 -19.50 -3.17
N SER A 134 4.67 -20.38 -3.18
CA SER A 134 3.26 -19.94 -3.03
C SER A 134 3.00 -19.27 -1.68
N GLU A 135 3.61 -19.77 -0.62
CA GLU A 135 3.49 -19.21 0.72
C GLU A 135 4.25 -17.89 0.85
N ILE A 136 5.48 -17.81 0.33
CA ILE A 136 6.27 -16.57 0.32
C ILE A 136 5.59 -15.49 -0.52
N GLU A 137 4.99 -15.84 -1.65
CA GLU A 137 4.16 -14.90 -2.42
C GLU A 137 2.99 -14.39 -1.60
N ARG A 138 2.28 -15.27 -0.89
CA ARG A 138 1.17 -14.90 -0.02
C ARG A 138 1.63 -13.96 1.11
N GLN A 139 2.70 -14.30 1.82
CA GLN A 139 3.28 -13.47 2.88
C GLN A 139 3.71 -12.10 2.34
N SER A 140 4.46 -12.06 1.23
CA SER A 140 4.91 -10.80 0.64
C SER A 140 3.75 -9.94 0.11
N TYR A 141 2.69 -10.55 -0.41
CA TYR A 141 1.48 -9.87 -0.84
C TYR A 141 0.73 -9.23 0.34
N TYR A 142 0.50 -9.98 1.43
CA TYR A 142 -0.10 -9.43 2.64
C TYR A 142 0.84 -8.44 3.33
N GLY A 143 2.15 -8.69 3.29
CA GLY A 143 3.17 -7.74 3.68
C GLY A 143 3.09 -6.41 2.94
N ALA A 144 2.65 -6.40 1.69
CA ALA A 144 2.42 -5.19 0.91
C ALA A 144 1.08 -4.47 1.18
N TYR A 145 0.19 -5.01 2.03
CA TYR A 145 -1.07 -4.34 2.40
C TYR A 145 -0.86 -3.18 3.36
N LYS A 146 -1.68 -2.13 3.18
CA LYS A 146 -1.80 -1.05 4.18
C LYS A 146 -2.58 -1.58 5.38
N GLY A 147 -2.06 -1.46 6.59
CA GLY A 147 -2.72 -1.93 7.82
C GLY A 147 -4.01 -1.16 8.11
N VAL A 148 -4.01 0.16 7.84
CA VAL A 148 -5.17 1.04 8.00
C VAL A 148 -5.73 1.42 6.63
N THR A 149 -6.86 0.83 6.27
CA THR A 149 -7.56 1.00 4.99
C THR A 149 -9.08 0.87 5.20
N ASP A 150 -9.89 0.87 4.13
CA ASP A 150 -11.34 0.67 4.19
C ASP A 150 -11.74 -0.81 4.31
N LEU A 151 -13.03 -1.01 4.68
CA LEU A 151 -13.62 -2.31 4.96
C LEU A 151 -13.51 -3.28 3.78
N LEU A 152 -13.82 -2.82 2.55
CA LEU A 152 -13.84 -3.67 1.38
C LEU A 152 -12.43 -4.11 0.99
N THR A 153 -11.49 -3.16 0.95
CA THR A 153 -10.08 -3.44 0.67
C THR A 153 -9.46 -4.38 1.71
N LYS A 154 -9.92 -4.30 2.96
CA LYS A 154 -9.36 -5.11 4.04
C LYS A 154 -9.92 -6.53 4.09
N TYR A 155 -11.20 -6.72 3.79
CA TYR A 155 -11.89 -7.97 4.09
C TYR A 155 -12.56 -8.65 2.89
N LEU A 156 -12.97 -7.90 1.85
CA LEU A 156 -13.79 -8.46 0.79
C LEU A 156 -12.95 -9.09 -0.33
N TRP A 157 -11.98 -8.36 -0.87
CA TRP A 157 -11.25 -8.83 -2.05
C TRP A 157 -9.75 -9.12 -1.94
N PRO A 158 -9.14 -9.26 -0.75
CA PRO A 158 -7.71 -9.58 -0.70
C PRO A 158 -7.34 -10.85 -1.45
N GLU A 159 -8.12 -11.92 -1.32
CA GLU A 159 -7.84 -13.18 -1.99
C GLU A 159 -8.02 -13.08 -3.52
N LEU A 160 -9.09 -12.42 -3.97
CA LEU A 160 -9.30 -12.18 -5.41
C LEU A 160 -8.16 -11.36 -6.00
N ALA A 161 -7.76 -10.29 -5.32
CA ALA A 161 -6.66 -9.44 -5.76
C ALA A 161 -5.31 -10.19 -5.71
N LEU A 162 -5.09 -11.12 -4.76
CA LEU A 162 -3.91 -11.99 -4.75
C LEU A 162 -3.83 -12.86 -6.01
N VAL A 163 -4.94 -13.52 -6.37
CA VAL A 163 -5.00 -14.35 -7.56
C VAL A 163 -4.70 -13.53 -8.81
N LEU A 164 -5.34 -12.36 -8.96
CA LEU A 164 -5.12 -11.48 -10.11
C LEU A 164 -3.69 -10.92 -10.13
N THR A 165 -3.10 -10.59 -8.99
CA THR A 165 -1.71 -10.14 -8.89
C THR A 165 -0.74 -11.24 -9.34
N ARG A 166 -0.99 -12.51 -8.95
CA ARG A 166 -0.19 -13.65 -9.40
C ARG A 166 -0.28 -13.85 -10.91
N ILE A 167 -1.49 -13.79 -11.46
CA ILE A 167 -1.70 -13.91 -12.91
C ILE A 167 -0.96 -12.78 -13.63
N ALA A 168 -1.14 -11.54 -13.21
CA ALA A 168 -0.48 -10.38 -13.83
C ALA A 168 1.06 -10.49 -13.77
N ALA A 169 1.62 -10.91 -12.62
CA ALA A 169 3.07 -11.10 -12.47
C ALA A 169 3.61 -12.20 -13.40
N ARG A 170 2.90 -13.34 -13.52
CA ARG A 170 3.30 -14.45 -14.40
C ARG A 170 3.22 -14.10 -15.88
N LEU A 171 2.24 -13.29 -16.26
CA LEU A 171 2.06 -12.80 -17.64
C LEU A 171 2.96 -11.60 -17.97
N GLY A 172 3.72 -11.09 -17.03
CA GLY A 172 4.58 -9.90 -17.23
C GLY A 172 3.77 -8.61 -17.44
N ILE A 173 2.51 -8.57 -16.98
CA ILE A 173 1.67 -7.37 -17.07
C ILE A 173 2.24 -6.33 -16.11
N SER A 174 2.45 -5.10 -16.60
CA SER A 174 2.95 -4.01 -15.76
C SER A 174 1.84 -3.43 -14.87
N PRO A 175 2.19 -2.86 -13.68
CA PRO A 175 1.21 -2.15 -12.85
C PRO A 175 0.46 -1.06 -13.61
N ASN A 176 1.16 -0.28 -14.44
CA ASN A 176 0.54 0.79 -15.21
C ASN A 176 -0.51 0.28 -16.22
N MET A 177 -0.30 -0.91 -16.81
CA MET A 177 -1.32 -1.52 -17.69
C MET A 177 -2.59 -1.87 -16.90
N VAL A 178 -2.44 -2.39 -15.67
CA VAL A 178 -3.58 -2.67 -14.77
C VAL A 178 -4.31 -1.37 -14.43
N THR A 179 -3.57 -0.32 -14.06
CA THR A 179 -4.14 1.01 -13.79
C THR A 179 -4.88 1.58 -14.99
N MET A 180 -4.35 1.43 -16.22
CA MET A 180 -5.02 1.90 -17.45
C MET A 180 -6.35 1.17 -17.70
N VAL A 181 -6.38 -0.15 -17.54
CA VAL A 181 -7.61 -0.93 -17.67
C VAL A 181 -8.62 -0.50 -16.58
N GLY A 182 -8.15 -0.32 -15.36
CA GLY A 182 -8.95 0.22 -14.26
C GLY A 182 -9.54 1.59 -14.59
N ALA A 183 -8.71 2.52 -15.11
CA ALA A 183 -9.16 3.85 -15.52
C ALA A 183 -10.26 3.81 -16.62
N ALA A 184 -10.09 2.95 -17.61
CA ALA A 184 -11.11 2.76 -18.65
C ALA A 184 -12.44 2.26 -18.08
N LEU A 185 -12.39 1.30 -17.15
CA LEU A 185 -13.58 0.82 -16.43
C LEU A 185 -14.21 1.89 -15.53
N CYS A 186 -13.38 2.73 -14.90
CA CYS A 186 -13.83 3.86 -14.11
C CYS A 186 -14.62 4.89 -14.93
N VAL A 187 -14.11 5.24 -16.11
CA VAL A 187 -14.81 6.11 -17.07
C VAL A 187 -16.11 5.46 -17.55
N TRP A 188 -16.06 4.18 -17.91
CA TRP A 188 -17.25 3.46 -18.33
C TRP A 188 -18.30 3.38 -17.22
N ALA A 189 -17.92 3.11 -15.98
CA ALA A 189 -18.83 3.14 -14.84
C ALA A 189 -19.48 4.52 -14.68
N THR A 190 -18.73 5.61 -14.89
CA THR A 190 -19.27 6.99 -14.86
C THR A 190 -20.38 7.17 -15.88
N VAL A 191 -20.16 6.75 -17.14
CA VAL A 191 -21.17 6.83 -18.21
C VAL A 191 -22.41 6.01 -17.85
N LEU A 192 -22.23 4.80 -17.34
CA LEU A 192 -23.33 3.92 -16.94
C LEU A 192 -24.14 4.51 -15.78
N PHE A 193 -23.48 5.12 -14.79
CA PHE A 193 -24.17 5.82 -13.70
C PHE A 193 -24.96 7.02 -14.23
N TRP A 194 -24.38 7.81 -15.11
CA TRP A 194 -25.06 8.94 -15.73
C TRP A 194 -26.32 8.54 -16.53
N GLN A 195 -26.27 7.36 -17.18
CA GLN A 195 -27.43 6.82 -17.90
C GLN A 195 -28.44 6.12 -16.98
N GLY A 196 -28.20 6.05 -15.66
CA GLY A 196 -29.04 5.31 -14.71
C GLY A 196 -28.89 3.79 -14.76
N HIS A 197 -27.89 3.25 -15.48
CA HIS A 197 -27.58 1.82 -15.52
C HIS A 197 -26.77 1.40 -14.29
N TYR A 198 -27.30 1.63 -13.09
CA TYR A 198 -26.56 1.49 -11.83
C TYR A 198 -25.98 0.11 -11.61
N TRP A 199 -26.67 -0.97 -11.94
CA TRP A 199 -26.15 -2.33 -11.78
C TRP A 199 -24.92 -2.61 -12.64
N ALA A 200 -24.98 -2.22 -13.92
CA ALA A 200 -23.84 -2.36 -14.82
C ALA A 200 -22.68 -1.44 -14.40
N GLY A 201 -23.00 -0.20 -14.01
CA GLY A 201 -22.03 0.76 -13.51
C GLY A 201 -21.34 0.29 -12.22
N MET A 202 -22.09 -0.30 -11.28
CA MET A 202 -21.51 -0.91 -10.07
C MET A 202 -20.65 -2.12 -10.39
N GLY A 203 -21.03 -2.96 -11.38
CA GLY A 203 -20.20 -4.06 -11.86
C GLY A 203 -18.84 -3.59 -12.40
N ALA A 204 -18.85 -2.60 -13.31
CA ALA A 204 -17.64 -1.99 -13.84
C ALA A 204 -16.81 -1.29 -12.73
N GLY A 205 -17.47 -0.56 -11.85
CA GLY A 205 -16.85 0.09 -10.70
C GLY A 205 -16.23 -0.90 -9.70
N PHE A 206 -16.88 -2.04 -9.45
CA PHE A 206 -16.33 -3.09 -8.60
C PHE A 206 -15.05 -3.68 -9.19
N ILE A 207 -15.04 -3.99 -10.49
CA ILE A 207 -13.83 -4.48 -11.16
C ILE A 207 -12.71 -3.43 -11.09
N PHE A 208 -13.03 -2.16 -11.35
CA PHE A 208 -12.06 -1.07 -11.18
C PHE A 208 -11.47 -1.04 -9.76
N MET A 209 -12.29 -1.10 -8.72
CA MET A 209 -11.83 -1.06 -7.32
C MET A 209 -10.92 -2.25 -6.96
N VAL A 210 -11.17 -3.42 -7.55
CA VAL A 210 -10.30 -4.59 -7.38
C VAL A 210 -8.97 -4.38 -8.12
N LEU A 211 -9.00 -3.91 -9.38
CA LEU A 211 -7.79 -3.65 -10.17
C LEU A 211 -6.91 -2.57 -9.56
N ASP A 212 -7.47 -1.53 -8.97
CA ASP A 212 -6.81 -0.50 -8.18
C ASP A 212 -6.05 -1.07 -6.95
N THR A 213 -6.56 -2.16 -6.38
CA THR A 213 -5.81 -2.90 -5.36
C THR A 213 -4.70 -3.74 -5.99
N VAL A 214 -4.95 -4.37 -7.14
CA VAL A 214 -4.00 -5.25 -7.84
C VAL A 214 -2.77 -4.48 -8.31
N ASP A 215 -2.91 -3.30 -8.94
CA ASP A 215 -1.79 -2.55 -9.50
C ASP A 215 -0.79 -2.13 -8.42
N GLY A 216 -1.26 -1.59 -7.31
CA GLY A 216 -0.41 -1.22 -6.18
C GLY A 216 0.25 -2.43 -5.51
N LYS A 217 -0.42 -3.61 -5.47
CA LYS A 217 0.20 -4.84 -4.97
C LYS A 217 1.23 -5.39 -5.94
N LEU A 218 0.89 -5.45 -7.22
CA LEU A 218 1.80 -5.88 -8.27
C LEU A 218 3.09 -5.05 -8.27
N ALA A 219 2.95 -3.72 -8.18
CA ALA A 219 4.10 -2.81 -8.12
C ALA A 219 5.03 -3.09 -6.93
N ARG A 220 4.45 -3.38 -5.74
CA ARG A 220 5.23 -3.69 -4.54
C ARG A 220 5.82 -5.09 -4.53
N CYS A 221 5.05 -6.10 -4.95
CA CYS A 221 5.51 -7.50 -5.00
C CYS A 221 6.61 -7.71 -6.04
N THR A 222 6.52 -7.04 -7.20
CA THR A 222 7.52 -7.11 -8.27
C THR A 222 8.62 -6.03 -8.16
N ILE A 223 8.56 -5.18 -7.11
CA ILE A 223 9.53 -4.08 -6.86
C ILE A 223 9.62 -3.12 -8.06
N THR A 224 8.48 -2.83 -8.70
CA THR A 224 8.41 -1.96 -9.89
C THR A 224 7.67 -0.65 -9.64
N SER A 225 7.36 -0.32 -8.36
CA SER A 225 6.72 0.96 -8.04
C SER A 225 7.51 2.13 -8.61
N SER A 226 6.84 3.07 -9.28
CA SER A 226 7.46 4.26 -9.87
C SER A 226 6.79 5.53 -9.38
N HIS A 227 7.51 6.65 -9.41
CA HIS A 227 6.94 7.96 -9.05
C HIS A 227 5.75 8.32 -9.94
N TRP A 228 5.89 8.12 -11.24
CA TRP A 228 4.82 8.39 -12.22
C TRP A 228 3.60 7.48 -12.05
N GLY A 229 3.83 6.17 -11.83
CA GLY A 229 2.73 5.24 -11.54
C GLY A 229 1.96 5.64 -10.28
N ASN A 230 2.67 6.10 -9.25
CA ASN A 230 2.04 6.58 -8.02
C ASN A 230 1.24 7.87 -8.22
N ILE A 231 1.74 8.83 -9.04
CA ILE A 231 1.00 10.06 -9.39
C ILE A 231 -0.25 9.72 -10.19
N PHE A 232 -0.15 8.81 -11.16
CA PHE A 232 -1.26 8.42 -12.03
C PHE A 232 -2.37 7.73 -11.24
N ASP A 233 -2.03 6.73 -10.43
CA ASP A 233 -2.95 6.02 -9.55
C ASP A 233 -3.65 6.97 -8.56
N HIS A 234 -2.87 7.77 -7.81
CA HIS A 234 -3.44 8.75 -6.87
C HIS A 234 -4.25 9.84 -7.55
N GLY A 235 -3.90 10.24 -8.77
CA GLY A 235 -4.64 11.21 -9.57
C GLY A 235 -6.05 10.70 -9.92
N ILE A 236 -6.15 9.47 -10.40
CA ILE A 236 -7.43 8.82 -10.66
C ILE A 236 -8.25 8.76 -9.38
N ASP A 237 -7.65 8.28 -8.29
CA ASP A 237 -8.32 8.13 -6.99
C ASP A 237 -8.84 9.45 -6.40
N LEU A 238 -8.15 10.53 -6.68
CA LEU A 238 -8.55 11.87 -6.20
C LEU A 238 -9.71 12.44 -7.01
N VAL A 239 -9.73 12.21 -8.32
CA VAL A 239 -10.61 12.94 -9.25
C VAL A 239 -11.92 12.19 -9.54
N HIS A 240 -11.87 10.86 -9.77
CA HIS A 240 -13.03 10.11 -10.22
C HIS A 240 -14.24 10.10 -9.26
N PRO A 241 -14.08 10.15 -7.91
CA PRO A 241 -15.25 10.10 -7.03
C PRO A 241 -16.21 11.27 -7.26
N LEU A 242 -15.68 12.44 -7.62
CA LEU A 242 -16.50 13.63 -7.90
C LEU A 242 -17.41 13.39 -9.11
N PHE A 243 -16.88 12.78 -10.17
CA PHE A 243 -17.65 12.45 -11.36
C PHE A 243 -18.65 11.33 -11.12
N TRP A 244 -18.30 10.31 -10.31
CA TRP A 244 -19.20 9.21 -9.99
C TRP A 244 -20.44 9.68 -9.24
N TRP A 245 -20.26 10.58 -8.26
CA TRP A 245 -21.38 11.08 -7.47
C TRP A 245 -22.29 11.97 -8.29
N TRP A 246 -21.71 12.83 -9.13
CA TRP A 246 -22.48 13.66 -10.06
C TRP A 246 -23.25 12.77 -11.06
N ALA A 247 -22.58 11.82 -11.73
CA ALA A 247 -23.18 10.92 -12.68
C ALA A 247 -24.32 10.07 -12.06
N TRP A 248 -24.13 9.64 -10.82
CA TRP A 248 -25.17 8.93 -10.07
C TRP A 248 -26.39 9.80 -9.86
N ALA A 249 -26.21 11.03 -9.39
CA ALA A 249 -27.33 11.95 -9.12
C ALA A 249 -28.09 12.32 -10.39
N GLU A 250 -27.40 12.56 -11.50
CA GLU A 250 -28.02 12.81 -12.83
C GLU A 250 -28.79 11.58 -13.34
N GLY A 251 -28.25 10.39 -13.19
CA GLY A 251 -28.86 9.14 -13.63
C GLY A 251 -30.16 8.78 -12.92
N LEU A 252 -30.52 9.43 -11.79
CA LEU A 252 -31.78 9.20 -11.09
C LEU A 252 -33.00 9.51 -11.94
N GLY A 253 -32.85 10.44 -12.92
CA GLY A 253 -33.93 10.76 -13.88
C GLY A 253 -34.40 9.55 -14.66
N ALA A 254 -33.53 8.62 -15.03
CA ALA A 254 -33.88 7.39 -15.72
C ALA A 254 -34.75 6.41 -14.88
N TRP A 255 -34.74 6.60 -13.55
CA TRP A 255 -35.57 5.83 -12.61
C TRP A 255 -36.84 6.56 -12.20
N GLY A 256 -37.09 7.76 -12.70
CA GLY A 256 -38.20 8.61 -12.26
C GLY A 256 -38.01 9.13 -10.82
N LEU A 257 -36.78 9.19 -10.32
CA LEU A 257 -36.40 9.53 -8.97
C LEU A 257 -35.48 10.77 -8.93
N ALA A 258 -35.53 11.62 -9.97
CA ALA A 258 -34.72 12.83 -10.04
C ALA A 258 -34.91 13.67 -8.76
N LEU A 259 -33.80 14.18 -8.24
CA LEU A 259 -33.83 15.15 -7.14
C LEU A 259 -34.33 16.50 -7.69
N ASP A 260 -35.13 17.23 -6.88
CA ASP A 260 -35.38 18.63 -7.21
C ASP A 260 -34.08 19.46 -7.18
N GLN A 261 -34.10 20.62 -7.83
CA GLN A 261 -32.87 21.41 -8.03
C GLN A 261 -32.19 21.81 -6.72
N ASP A 262 -32.96 22.25 -5.72
CA ASP A 262 -32.39 22.69 -4.44
C ASP A 262 -31.76 21.52 -3.68
N TYR A 263 -32.41 20.36 -3.72
CA TYR A 263 -31.92 19.16 -3.07
C TYR A 263 -30.70 18.57 -3.80
N PHE A 264 -30.68 18.63 -5.13
CA PHE A 264 -29.51 18.25 -5.94
C PHE A 264 -28.30 19.12 -5.57
N VAL A 265 -28.47 20.44 -5.51
CA VAL A 265 -27.39 21.37 -5.11
C VAL A 265 -26.90 21.08 -3.70
N PHE A 266 -27.80 20.81 -2.77
CA PHE A 266 -27.41 20.41 -1.40
C PHE A 266 -26.60 19.14 -1.37
N VAL A 267 -27.07 18.06 -2.03
CA VAL A 267 -26.40 16.77 -2.08
C VAL A 267 -25.03 16.88 -2.71
N MET A 268 -24.93 17.54 -3.87
CA MET A 268 -23.65 17.72 -4.57
C MET A 268 -22.71 18.63 -3.78
N GLY A 269 -23.22 19.71 -3.19
CA GLY A 269 -22.44 20.60 -2.33
C GLY A 269 -21.88 19.88 -1.11
N ALA A 270 -22.68 19.03 -0.46
CA ALA A 270 -22.27 18.23 0.68
C ALA A 270 -21.21 17.20 0.29
N MET A 271 -21.39 16.50 -0.83
CA MET A 271 -20.46 15.46 -1.27
C MET A 271 -19.14 16.02 -1.78
N VAL A 272 -19.18 17.00 -2.69
CA VAL A 272 -17.99 17.63 -3.27
C VAL A 272 -17.27 18.46 -2.21
N GLY A 273 -18.00 19.36 -1.53
CA GLY A 273 -17.44 20.22 -0.49
C GLY A 273 -16.90 19.42 0.70
N GLY A 274 -17.65 18.42 1.18
CA GLY A 274 -17.22 17.55 2.27
C GLY A 274 -16.02 16.70 1.88
N TYR A 275 -15.97 16.19 0.64
CA TYR A 275 -14.80 15.46 0.13
C TYR A 275 -13.54 16.34 0.11
N LEU A 276 -13.63 17.55 -0.45
CA LEU A 276 -12.50 18.47 -0.52
C LEU A 276 -12.04 18.89 0.89
N LEU A 277 -13.00 19.22 1.77
CA LEU A 277 -12.68 19.60 3.14
C LEU A 277 -12.00 18.47 3.91
N GLN A 278 -12.41 17.22 3.73
CA GLN A 278 -11.71 16.07 4.31
C GLN A 278 -10.25 15.98 3.83
N ARG A 279 -9.98 16.24 2.52
CA ARG A 279 -8.59 16.27 1.99
C ARG A 279 -7.78 17.37 2.64
N VAL A 280 -8.37 18.55 2.85
CA VAL A 280 -7.73 19.69 3.53
C VAL A 280 -7.40 19.31 4.99
N ILE A 281 -8.36 18.78 5.74
CA ILE A 281 -8.16 18.34 7.13
C ILE A 281 -7.03 17.31 7.24
N GLU A 282 -7.04 16.28 6.38
CA GLU A 282 -5.97 15.27 6.32
C GLU A 282 -4.61 15.90 5.97
N GLY A 283 -4.57 16.82 5.03
CA GLY A 283 -3.36 17.56 4.64
C GLY A 283 -2.80 18.40 5.78
N ILE A 284 -3.65 19.12 6.52
CA ILE A 284 -3.27 19.88 7.72
C ILE A 284 -2.68 18.93 8.76
N PHE A 285 -3.35 17.80 9.04
CA PHE A 285 -2.90 16.84 10.03
C PHE A 285 -1.51 16.25 9.67
N ILE A 286 -1.31 15.85 8.40
CA ILE A 286 -0.02 15.35 7.90
C ILE A 286 1.07 16.43 8.02
N ARG A 287 0.75 17.68 7.66
CA ARG A 287 1.73 18.78 7.72
C ARG A 287 2.18 19.06 9.16
N GLN A 288 1.24 19.04 10.11
CA GLN A 288 1.52 19.40 11.51
C GLN A 288 2.12 18.26 12.33
N PHE A 289 1.64 17.02 12.13
CA PHE A 289 2.01 15.88 12.97
C PHE A 289 2.86 14.83 12.24
N LYS A 290 3.18 15.05 10.95
CA LYS A 290 3.99 14.16 10.11
C LYS A 290 3.45 12.73 9.98
N MET A 291 2.16 12.54 10.23
CA MET A 291 1.46 11.26 10.10
C MET A 291 0.03 11.46 9.57
N HIS A 292 -0.59 10.39 9.10
CA HIS A 292 -2.01 10.43 8.72
C HIS A 292 -2.92 10.47 9.95
N ILE A 293 -4.01 11.25 9.91
CA ILE A 293 -5.02 11.30 10.96
C ILE A 293 -5.56 9.91 11.33
N HIS A 294 -5.67 9.01 10.34
CA HIS A 294 -6.21 7.66 10.52
C HIS A 294 -5.34 6.72 11.37
N VAL A 295 -4.11 7.10 11.69
CA VAL A 295 -3.20 6.31 12.55
C VAL A 295 -2.89 6.99 13.88
N TRP A 296 -3.55 8.11 14.19
CA TRP A 296 -3.33 8.79 15.45
C TRP A 296 -3.73 7.93 16.65
N GLU A 297 -4.99 7.52 16.71
CA GLU A 297 -5.48 6.62 17.76
C GLU A 297 -6.20 5.40 17.14
N ARG A 298 -6.44 4.35 17.95
CA ARG A 298 -7.14 3.14 17.51
C ARG A 298 -8.54 3.43 16.98
N PHE A 299 -9.23 4.45 17.54
CA PHE A 299 -10.52 4.92 17.04
C PHE A 299 -10.43 5.36 15.58
N ASP A 300 -9.42 6.18 15.24
CA ASP A 300 -9.26 6.74 13.89
C ASP A 300 -8.99 5.63 12.86
N SER A 301 -8.23 4.62 13.25
CA SER A 301 -7.99 3.45 12.40
C SER A 301 -9.24 2.59 12.18
N ARG A 302 -10.10 2.45 13.20
CA ARG A 302 -11.41 1.77 13.08
C ARG A 302 -12.38 2.59 12.24
N PHE A 303 -12.45 3.90 12.48
CA PHE A 303 -13.31 4.79 11.70
C PHE A 303 -12.90 4.84 10.22
N ARG A 304 -11.61 4.69 9.90
CA ARG A 304 -11.12 4.61 8.52
C ARG A 304 -11.75 3.46 7.72
N LEU A 305 -12.20 2.40 8.36
CA LEU A 305 -12.88 1.29 7.67
C LEU A 305 -14.16 1.74 6.95
N ILE A 306 -14.88 2.71 7.53
CA ILE A 306 -16.19 3.16 7.07
C ILE A 306 -16.25 4.63 6.68
N THR A 307 -15.15 5.38 6.82
CA THR A 307 -15.10 6.80 6.43
C THR A 307 -15.69 7.01 5.03
N ALA A 308 -16.43 8.12 4.84
CA ALA A 308 -17.05 8.48 3.57
C ALA A 308 -16.01 8.66 2.46
N ARG A 309 -15.69 7.58 1.81
CA ARG A 309 -14.80 7.45 0.66
C ARG A 309 -15.43 6.53 -0.36
N ARG A 310 -14.81 6.41 -1.55
CA ARG A 310 -15.30 5.61 -2.66
C ARG A 310 -15.92 4.27 -2.22
N ASN A 311 -15.11 3.41 -1.59
CA ASN A 311 -15.53 2.05 -1.29
C ASN A 311 -16.70 1.95 -0.29
N PRO A 312 -16.67 2.59 0.90
CA PRO A 312 -17.82 2.61 1.80
C PRO A 312 -19.06 3.27 1.20
N ASN A 313 -18.90 4.34 0.43
CA ASN A 313 -20.02 5.01 -0.24
C ASN A 313 -20.70 4.08 -1.25
N MET A 314 -19.92 3.30 -2.02
CA MET A 314 -20.48 2.32 -2.96
C MET A 314 -21.28 1.21 -2.26
N VAL A 315 -20.96 0.86 -1.01
CA VAL A 315 -21.79 -0.08 -0.22
C VAL A 315 -23.16 0.51 0.07
N ILE A 316 -23.21 1.79 0.48
CA ILE A 316 -24.48 2.49 0.75
C ILE A 316 -25.33 2.54 -0.53
N LEU A 317 -24.73 2.91 -1.65
CA LEU A 317 -25.41 2.98 -2.95
C LEU A 317 -25.88 1.60 -3.43
N PHE A 318 -25.08 0.56 -3.22
CA PHE A 318 -25.45 -0.82 -3.56
C PHE A 318 -26.70 -1.26 -2.78
N VAL A 319 -26.73 -1.06 -1.46
CA VAL A 319 -27.87 -1.41 -0.61
C VAL A 319 -29.13 -0.62 -1.00
N ALA A 320 -28.98 0.68 -1.28
CA ALA A 320 -30.10 1.52 -1.71
C ALA A 320 -30.66 1.08 -3.07
N THR A 321 -29.78 0.68 -4.01
CA THR A 321 -30.21 0.18 -5.33
C THR A 321 -30.91 -1.17 -5.22
N LEU A 322 -30.48 -2.05 -4.31
CA LEU A 322 -31.21 -3.28 -3.96
C LEU A 322 -32.65 -2.98 -3.48
N ALA A 323 -32.78 -1.93 -2.68
CA ALA A 323 -34.10 -1.45 -2.21
C ALA A 323 -34.88 -0.68 -3.29
N LYS A 324 -34.37 -0.57 -4.53
CA LYS A 324 -34.93 0.25 -5.63
C LYS A 324 -35.05 1.75 -5.28
N ARG A 325 -34.21 2.25 -4.41
CA ARG A 325 -34.19 3.62 -3.92
C ARG A 325 -32.77 4.24 -4.03
N PRO A 326 -32.20 4.28 -5.28
CA PRO A 326 -30.88 4.88 -5.49
C PRO A 326 -30.82 6.36 -5.11
N ASP A 327 -31.96 7.08 -5.10
CA ASP A 327 -32.16 8.44 -4.61
C ASP A 327 -31.87 8.56 -3.11
N ILE A 328 -32.43 7.68 -2.29
CA ILE A 328 -32.13 7.65 -0.84
C ILE A 328 -30.64 7.31 -0.63
N GLY A 329 -30.08 6.46 -1.49
CA GLY A 329 -28.68 6.10 -1.43
C GLY A 329 -27.74 7.30 -1.53
N ILE A 330 -27.91 8.14 -2.54
CA ILE A 330 -27.03 9.30 -2.73
C ILE A 330 -27.20 10.34 -1.61
N VAL A 331 -28.42 10.54 -1.12
CA VAL A 331 -28.73 11.40 0.03
C VAL A 331 -28.05 10.87 1.30
N ALA A 332 -28.12 9.55 1.54
CA ALA A 332 -27.43 8.92 2.68
C ALA A 332 -25.91 9.09 2.59
N VAL A 333 -25.34 8.98 1.39
CA VAL A 333 -23.90 9.24 1.17
C VAL A 333 -23.54 10.70 1.44
N ALA A 334 -24.40 11.66 1.06
CA ALA A 334 -24.19 13.08 1.36
C ALA A 334 -24.14 13.33 2.87
N TRP A 335 -25.09 12.81 3.63
CA TRP A 335 -25.10 12.90 5.09
C TRP A 335 -23.93 12.18 5.74
N TRP A 336 -23.56 11.00 5.22
CA TRP A 336 -22.40 10.28 5.70
C TRP A 336 -21.09 11.03 5.45
N THR A 337 -21.01 11.76 4.33
CA THR A 337 -19.88 12.64 4.02
C THR A 337 -19.78 13.81 5.00
N ILE A 338 -20.90 14.47 5.31
CA ILE A 338 -20.97 15.54 6.31
C ILE A 338 -20.52 15.03 7.68
N LEU A 339 -21.06 13.88 8.12
CA LEU A 339 -20.72 13.29 9.42
C LEU A 339 -19.24 12.88 9.48
N SER A 340 -18.73 12.26 8.42
CA SER A 340 -17.30 11.88 8.34
C SER A 340 -16.37 13.11 8.38
N CYS A 341 -16.79 14.20 7.72
CA CYS A 341 -16.05 15.44 7.74
C CYS A 341 -16.06 16.09 9.14
N ALA A 342 -17.21 16.10 9.82
CA ALA A 342 -17.35 16.61 11.19
C ALA A 342 -16.44 15.81 12.16
N ILE A 343 -16.45 14.47 12.06
CA ILE A 343 -15.58 13.62 12.89
C ILE A 343 -14.11 13.96 12.65
N HIS A 344 -13.65 14.06 11.40
CA HIS A 344 -12.27 14.43 11.11
C HIS A 344 -11.91 15.83 11.61
N GLY A 345 -12.83 16.78 11.51
CA GLY A 345 -12.66 18.14 12.05
C GLY A 345 -12.48 18.12 13.57
N VAL A 346 -13.37 17.40 14.27
CA VAL A 346 -13.27 17.22 15.74
C VAL A 346 -11.94 16.57 16.12
N ARG A 347 -11.51 15.53 15.39
CA ARG A 347 -10.24 14.84 15.66
C ARG A 347 -9.04 15.77 15.47
N LEU A 348 -9.04 16.60 14.41
CA LEU A 348 -7.99 17.59 14.20
C LEU A 348 -7.93 18.60 15.37
N VAL A 349 -9.07 19.14 15.79
CA VAL A 349 -9.14 20.07 16.93
C VAL A 349 -8.66 19.40 18.22
N GLN A 350 -9.06 18.17 18.49
CA GLN A 350 -8.60 17.41 19.67
C GLN A 350 -7.08 17.22 19.66
N ALA A 351 -6.48 16.93 18.51
CA ALA A 351 -5.03 16.78 18.38
C ALA A 351 -4.31 18.11 18.64
N GLU A 352 -4.85 19.24 18.13
CA GLU A 352 -4.30 20.57 18.39
C GLU A 352 -4.38 20.95 19.88
N ILE A 353 -5.52 20.70 20.53
CA ILE A 353 -5.68 20.94 21.98
C ILE A 353 -4.71 20.08 22.78
N ALA A 354 -4.56 18.79 22.42
CA ALA A 354 -3.65 17.90 23.10
C ALA A 354 -2.19 18.37 22.97
N LYS A 355 -1.78 18.81 21.76
CA LYS A 355 -0.47 19.43 21.51
C LYS A 355 -0.28 20.71 22.33
N GLY A 356 -1.28 21.60 22.37
CA GLY A 356 -1.25 22.84 23.16
C GLY A 356 -1.11 22.58 24.67
N ARG A 357 -1.53 21.40 25.14
CA ARG A 357 -1.34 20.95 26.54
C ARG A 357 0.00 20.23 26.77
N GLY A 358 0.92 20.26 25.82
CA GLY A 358 2.24 19.63 25.91
C GLY A 358 2.27 18.11 25.64
N ARG A 359 1.14 17.51 25.18
CA ARG A 359 1.13 16.08 24.80
C ARG A 359 1.84 15.90 23.46
N THR A 360 2.78 14.98 23.37
CA THR A 360 3.36 14.57 22.09
C THR A 360 2.32 13.78 21.30
N ILE A 361 2.09 14.17 20.04
CA ILE A 361 1.17 13.50 19.14
C ILE A 361 1.98 12.50 18.31
N HIS A 362 1.75 11.23 18.52
CA HIS A 362 2.37 10.10 17.82
C HIS A 362 1.31 9.08 17.41
N SER A 363 1.68 8.18 16.51
CA SER A 363 0.80 7.09 16.08
C SER A 363 0.69 6.01 17.15
N TRP A 364 -0.51 5.48 17.37
CA TRP A 364 -0.67 4.30 18.24
C TRP A 364 0.12 3.07 17.73
N LEU A 365 0.54 3.09 16.45
CA LEU A 365 1.38 2.04 15.85
C LEU A 365 2.88 2.19 16.20
N ASP A 366 3.29 3.33 16.77
CA ASP A 366 4.67 3.54 17.25
C ASP A 366 4.91 2.81 18.57
N GLU A 367 3.86 2.55 19.34
CA GLU A 367 3.95 1.81 20.58
C GLU A 367 4.23 0.32 20.28
N PRO A 368 5.23 -0.31 20.92
CA PRO A 368 5.40 -1.76 20.84
C PRO A 368 4.15 -2.45 21.36
N ALA A 369 3.73 -3.51 20.68
CA ALA A 369 2.55 -4.30 21.03
C ALA A 369 2.78 -5.05 22.35
#